data_4be7b969a4543dbf19c5b8b9fb9650e4
#
_entry.id   4be7b969a4543dbf19c5b8b9fb9650e4
#
_cell.length_a   1.000
_cell.length_b   1.000
_cell.length_c   1.000
_cell.angle_alpha   90.00
_cell.angle_beta   90.00
_cell.angle_gamma   90.00
#
_symmetry.space_group_name_H-M   'P 1'
#
loop_
_entity.id
_entity.type
_entity.pdbx_description
1 polymer ?
#
loop_
_entity_poly.entity_id
_entity_poly.type
_entity_poly.pdbx_seq_one_letter_code
_entity_poly.pdbx_strand_id
1 'polypeptide(L)'
;MNELVVILGWLGVYAPVALGALGSAIGVAIAGQAAAGAMLETESGYGRFVGVSAIPSSNVIYGIVIMFSLQRAVTPENGAPLFAIGSLVGIALLYVGIWQGRACASAIAASKNKPEIFGLALAPAAIVEGFAVFAFVFALVLAGSIPA
;
A
#
# COMPACT_ATOMS: atom_id res chain seq x y z
N MET A 1 -13.37 9.39 29.21
CA MET A 1 -12.03 9.51 28.57
C MET A 1 -11.47 8.15 28.19
N ASN A 2 -11.52 7.16 29.09
CA ASN A 2 -11.01 5.80 28.81
C ASN A 2 -11.74 5.09 27.66
N GLU A 3 -13.06 5.22 27.54
CA GLU A 3 -13.82 4.63 26.43
C GLU A 3 -13.39 5.15 25.05
N LEU A 4 -13.15 6.46 24.94
CA LEU A 4 -12.66 7.05 23.70
C LEU A 4 -11.30 6.51 23.29
N VAL A 5 -10.39 6.33 24.25
CA VAL A 5 -9.05 5.76 23.99
C VAL A 5 -9.16 4.33 23.47
N VAL A 6 -10.07 3.52 24.05
CA VAL A 6 -10.31 2.15 23.58
C VAL A 6 -10.90 2.14 22.16
N ILE A 7 -11.87 3.01 21.87
CA ILE A 7 -12.44 3.12 20.50
C ILE A 7 -11.35 3.51 19.49
N LEU A 8 -10.53 4.51 19.81
CA LEU A 8 -9.42 4.92 18.96
C LEU A 8 -8.40 3.80 18.76
N GLY A 9 -8.11 3.02 19.81
CA GLY A 9 -7.23 1.86 19.72
C GLY A 9 -7.72 0.83 18.70
N TRP A 10 -9.01 0.48 18.72
CA TRP A 10 -9.61 -0.42 17.72
C TRP A 10 -9.56 0.15 16.30
N LEU A 11 -9.79 1.46 16.13
CA LEU A 11 -9.60 2.13 14.85
C LEU A 11 -8.15 2.00 14.37
N GLY A 12 -7.17 2.18 15.28
CA GLY A 12 -5.76 2.00 14.97
C GLY A 12 -5.40 0.58 14.56
N VAL A 13 -5.96 -0.43 15.21
CA VAL A 13 -5.71 -1.84 14.82
C VAL A 13 -6.18 -2.12 13.39
N TYR A 14 -7.33 -1.58 12.96
CA TYR A 14 -7.89 -1.83 11.63
C TYR A 14 -7.38 -0.87 10.54
N ALA A 15 -6.93 0.32 10.91
CA ALA A 15 -6.51 1.37 9.98
C ALA A 15 -5.51 0.91 8.90
N PRO A 16 -4.47 0.09 9.20
CA PRO A 16 -3.52 -0.36 8.19
C PRO A 16 -4.18 -1.14 7.05
N VAL A 17 -5.15 -2.01 7.36
CA VAL A 17 -5.88 -2.78 6.35
C VAL A 17 -6.79 -1.86 5.54
N ALA A 18 -7.59 -1.03 6.20
CA ALA A 18 -8.56 -0.16 5.54
C ALA A 18 -7.86 0.83 4.58
N LEU A 19 -6.84 1.52 5.07
CA LEU A 19 -6.13 2.52 4.29
C LEU A 19 -5.21 1.89 3.24
N GLY A 20 -4.56 0.76 3.54
CA GLY A 20 -3.79 -0.03 2.59
C GLY A 20 -4.66 -0.57 1.44
N ALA A 21 -5.88 -1.04 1.75
CA ALA A 21 -6.85 -1.48 0.74
C ALA A 21 -7.30 -0.33 -0.17
N LEU A 22 -7.57 0.84 0.40
CA LEU A 22 -7.91 2.04 -0.38
C LEU A 22 -6.77 2.45 -1.30
N GLY A 23 -5.53 2.49 -0.80
CA GLY A 23 -4.34 2.79 -1.59
C GLY A 23 -4.13 1.79 -2.74
N SER A 24 -4.24 0.50 -2.42
CA SER A 24 -4.16 -0.58 -3.40
C SER A 24 -5.25 -0.47 -4.48
N ALA A 25 -6.51 -0.26 -4.08
CA ALA A 25 -7.62 -0.16 -5.02
C ALA A 25 -7.46 1.03 -5.98
N ILE A 26 -7.11 2.21 -5.46
CA ILE A 26 -6.90 3.41 -6.26
C ILE A 26 -5.68 3.21 -7.18
N GLY A 27 -4.57 2.69 -6.66
CA GLY A 27 -3.35 2.47 -7.43
C GLY A 27 -3.54 1.47 -8.57
N VAL A 28 -4.19 0.32 -8.29
CA VAL A 28 -4.53 -0.69 -9.30
C VAL A 28 -5.48 -0.11 -10.35
N ALA A 29 -6.47 0.69 -9.94
CA ALA A 29 -7.40 1.33 -10.88
C ALA A 29 -6.67 2.29 -11.84
N ILE A 30 -5.75 3.12 -11.33
CA ILE A 30 -4.96 4.05 -12.15
C ILE A 30 -4.08 3.28 -13.14
N ALA A 31 -3.33 2.29 -12.67
CA ALA A 31 -2.45 1.49 -13.51
C ALA A 31 -3.24 0.59 -14.49
N GLY A 32 -4.39 0.05 -14.05
CA GLY A 32 -5.29 -0.75 -14.88
C GLY A 32 -5.89 0.02 -16.06
N GLN A 33 -6.27 1.28 -15.85
CA GLN A 33 -6.72 2.16 -16.93
C GLN A 33 -5.62 2.37 -17.99
N ALA A 34 -4.38 2.60 -17.54
CA ALA A 34 -3.23 2.71 -18.44
C ALA A 34 -2.97 1.39 -19.19
N ALA A 35 -3.09 0.25 -18.50
CA ALA A 35 -2.94 -1.09 -19.10
C ALA A 35 -3.99 -1.32 -20.19
N ALA A 36 -5.27 -1.03 -19.91
CA ALA A 36 -6.35 -1.15 -20.87
C ALA A 36 -6.12 -0.29 -22.11
N GLY A 37 -5.71 0.97 -21.93
CA GLY A 37 -5.36 1.86 -23.04
C GLY A 37 -4.18 1.35 -23.86
N ALA A 38 -3.12 0.86 -23.20
CA ALA A 38 -1.96 0.31 -23.90
C ALA A 38 -2.30 -0.92 -24.74
N MET A 39 -3.19 -1.80 -24.26
CA MET A 39 -3.64 -2.98 -25.00
C MET A 39 -4.43 -2.65 -26.26
N LEU A 40 -5.08 -1.48 -26.35
CA LEU A 40 -5.77 -1.02 -27.55
C LEU A 40 -4.80 -0.53 -28.61
N GLU A 41 -3.59 -0.14 -28.24
CA GLU A 41 -2.60 0.48 -29.12
C GLU A 41 -1.44 -0.47 -29.49
N THR A 42 -1.46 -1.71 -29.00
CA THR A 42 -0.38 -2.70 -29.23
C THR A 42 -0.94 -4.04 -29.67
N GLU A 43 -0.18 -4.76 -30.50
CA GLU A 43 -0.55 -6.09 -30.99
C GLU A 43 -0.10 -7.24 -30.05
N SER A 44 0.68 -6.95 -28.99
CA SER A 44 1.25 -7.95 -28.11
C SER A 44 1.67 -7.37 -26.76
N GLY A 45 2.09 -8.25 -25.82
CA GLY A 45 2.64 -7.82 -24.53
C GLY A 45 1.55 -7.53 -23.46
N TYR A 46 0.31 -7.94 -23.70
CA TYR A 46 -0.84 -7.66 -22.81
C TYR A 46 -0.61 -8.13 -21.37
N GLY A 47 -0.04 -9.33 -21.18
CA GLY A 47 0.22 -9.89 -19.86
C GLY A 47 1.14 -9.01 -19.00
N ARG A 48 2.14 -8.35 -19.62
CA ARG A 48 3.03 -7.45 -18.87
C ARG A 48 2.31 -6.18 -18.40
N PHE A 49 1.39 -5.62 -19.21
CA PHE A 49 0.62 -4.44 -18.80
C PHE A 49 -0.33 -4.76 -17.66
N VAL A 50 -1.02 -5.91 -17.73
CA VAL A 50 -1.87 -6.39 -16.65
C VAL A 50 -1.05 -6.68 -15.39
N GLY A 51 0.08 -7.38 -15.51
CA GLY A 51 0.97 -7.68 -14.38
C GLY A 51 1.47 -6.43 -13.67
N VAL A 52 1.90 -5.42 -14.43
CA VAL A 52 2.33 -4.12 -13.85
C VAL A 52 1.19 -3.41 -13.15
N SER A 53 -0.02 -3.46 -13.70
CA SER A 53 -1.18 -2.81 -13.08
C SER A 53 -1.56 -3.41 -11.72
N ALA A 54 -1.17 -4.64 -11.44
CA ALA A 54 -1.45 -5.31 -10.17
C ALA A 54 -0.43 -4.98 -9.05
N ILE A 55 0.73 -4.39 -9.36
CA ILE A 55 1.80 -4.13 -8.37
C ILE A 55 1.30 -3.36 -7.13
N PRO A 56 0.45 -2.31 -7.22
CA PRO A 56 -0.01 -1.57 -6.05
C PRO A 56 -0.82 -2.39 -5.04
N SER A 57 -1.23 -3.61 -5.37
CA SER A 57 -1.96 -4.50 -4.45
C SER A 57 -1.13 -4.97 -3.25
N SER A 58 0.19 -4.84 -3.28
CA SER A 58 1.09 -5.16 -2.15
C SER A 58 0.75 -4.39 -0.87
N ASN A 59 0.26 -3.15 -0.99
CA ASN A 59 0.02 -2.28 0.16
C ASN A 59 -1.06 -2.80 1.11
N VAL A 60 -2.12 -3.46 0.62
CA VAL A 60 -3.11 -4.10 1.49
C VAL A 60 -2.51 -5.31 2.22
N ILE A 61 -1.59 -6.05 1.59
CA ILE A 61 -0.93 -7.21 2.21
C ILE A 61 -0.09 -6.74 3.41
N TYR A 62 0.69 -5.67 3.26
CA TYR A 62 1.42 -5.05 4.37
C TYR A 62 0.46 -4.61 5.48
N GLY A 63 -0.67 -3.99 5.12
CA GLY A 63 -1.70 -3.59 6.07
C GLY A 63 -2.26 -4.76 6.89
N ILE A 64 -2.52 -5.90 6.26
CA ILE A 64 -3.01 -7.12 6.92
C ILE A 64 -1.99 -7.63 7.95
N VAL A 65 -0.71 -7.72 7.58
CA VAL A 65 0.34 -8.21 8.50
C VAL A 65 0.52 -7.26 9.68
N ILE A 66 0.47 -5.95 9.45
CA ILE A 66 0.54 -4.95 10.53
C ILE A 66 -0.66 -5.08 11.46
N MET A 67 -1.88 -5.23 10.91
CA MET A 67 -3.08 -5.43 11.72
C MET A 67 -2.92 -6.63 12.66
N PHE A 68 -2.45 -7.77 12.17
CA PHE A 68 -2.19 -8.94 13.01
C PHE A 68 -1.14 -8.67 14.09
N SER A 69 -0.12 -7.89 13.80
CA SER A 69 0.91 -7.52 14.77
C SER A 69 0.39 -6.56 15.85
N LEU A 70 -0.60 -5.73 15.52
CA LEU A 70 -1.26 -4.83 16.47
C LEU A 70 -2.41 -5.50 17.23
N GLN A 71 -2.86 -6.68 16.81
CA GLN A 71 -4.01 -7.36 17.41
C GLN A 71 -3.72 -7.83 18.82
N ARG A 72 -4.39 -7.22 19.80
CA ARG A 72 -4.36 -7.54 21.24
C ARG A 72 -5.61 -6.99 21.91
N ALA A 73 -5.79 -7.29 23.21
CA ALA A 73 -6.84 -6.64 24.00
C ALA A 73 -6.55 -5.13 24.05
N VAL A 74 -7.50 -4.33 23.61
CA VAL A 74 -7.36 -2.86 23.62
C VAL A 74 -7.77 -2.34 24.99
N THR A 75 -6.85 -1.65 25.64
CA THR A 75 -7.00 -1.09 26.99
C THR A 75 -6.75 0.42 26.98
N PRO A 76 -7.10 1.17 28.03
CA PRO A 76 -6.76 2.59 28.13
C PRO A 76 -5.25 2.87 28.05
N GLU A 77 -4.40 1.91 28.46
CA GLU A 77 -2.94 2.04 28.49
C GLU A 77 -2.34 1.89 27.08
N ASN A 78 -2.90 1.01 26.25
CA ASN A 78 -2.33 0.72 24.92
C ASN A 78 -3.13 1.31 23.76
N GLY A 79 -4.33 1.82 23.98
CA GLY A 79 -5.19 2.33 22.91
C GLY A 79 -4.60 3.52 22.15
N ALA A 80 -3.92 4.45 22.84
CA ALA A 80 -3.28 5.59 22.21
C ALA A 80 -2.10 5.19 21.29
N PRO A 81 -1.12 4.36 21.71
CA PRO A 81 -0.08 3.89 20.80
C PRO A 81 -0.61 3.01 19.67
N LEU A 82 -1.62 2.16 19.89
CA LEU A 82 -2.27 1.39 18.81
C LEU A 82 -2.86 2.31 17.75
N PHE A 83 -3.59 3.36 18.18
CA PHE A 83 -4.16 4.35 17.26
C PHE A 83 -3.07 5.08 16.47
N ALA A 84 -2.04 5.57 17.15
CA ALA A 84 -0.98 6.35 16.52
C ALA A 84 -0.22 5.52 15.46
N ILE A 85 0.24 4.32 15.82
CA ILE A 85 1.02 3.46 14.91
C ILE A 85 0.15 3.02 13.74
N GLY A 86 -1.03 2.48 14.01
CA GLY A 86 -1.90 1.95 12.96
C GLY A 86 -2.39 3.00 11.99
N SER A 87 -2.80 4.18 12.48
CA SER A 87 -3.27 5.27 11.62
C SER A 87 -2.16 5.83 10.75
N LEU A 88 -0.97 6.09 11.32
CA LEU A 88 0.15 6.67 10.58
C LEU A 88 0.69 5.71 9.53
N VAL A 89 0.86 4.43 9.85
CA VAL A 89 1.29 3.45 8.85
C VAL A 89 0.21 3.21 7.80
N GLY A 90 -1.07 3.20 8.17
CA GLY A 90 -2.17 3.11 7.23
C GLY A 90 -2.17 4.27 6.23
N ILE A 91 -1.96 5.50 6.68
CA ILE A 91 -1.81 6.68 5.83
C ILE A 91 -0.61 6.52 4.88
N ALA A 92 0.52 6.02 5.36
CA ALA A 92 1.69 5.76 4.52
C ALA A 92 1.36 4.75 3.41
N LEU A 93 0.72 3.62 3.74
CA LEU A 93 0.31 2.60 2.77
C LEU A 93 -0.69 3.14 1.74
N LEU A 94 -1.64 3.99 2.17
CA LEU A 94 -2.59 4.65 1.28
C LEU A 94 -1.86 5.47 0.22
N TYR A 95 -0.98 6.37 0.65
CA TYR A 95 -0.26 7.25 -0.28
C TYR A 95 0.72 6.48 -1.18
N VAL A 96 1.45 5.52 -0.62
CA VAL A 96 2.36 4.68 -1.42
C VAL A 96 1.59 3.92 -2.49
N GLY A 97 0.44 3.31 -2.18
CA GLY A 97 -0.38 2.60 -3.16
C GLY A 97 -0.81 3.50 -4.33
N ILE A 98 -1.26 4.72 -4.03
CA ILE A 98 -1.67 5.70 -5.05
C ILE A 98 -0.49 6.10 -5.94
N TRP A 99 0.63 6.48 -5.36
CA TRP A 99 1.81 6.94 -6.12
C TRP A 99 2.48 5.81 -6.90
N GLN A 100 2.50 4.60 -6.35
CA GLN A 100 2.96 3.41 -7.05
C GLN A 100 2.09 3.12 -8.28
N GLY A 101 0.77 3.24 -8.15
CA GLY A 101 -0.15 3.11 -9.29
C GLY A 101 0.13 4.11 -10.41
N ARG A 102 0.43 5.36 -10.06
CA ARG A 102 0.83 6.39 -11.03
C ARG A 102 2.16 6.07 -11.71
N ALA A 103 3.15 5.60 -10.94
CA ALA A 103 4.44 5.17 -11.48
C ALA A 103 4.27 3.97 -12.43
N CYS A 104 3.45 2.99 -12.07
CA CYS A 104 3.10 1.86 -12.93
C CYS A 104 2.40 2.31 -14.22
N ALA A 105 1.45 3.24 -14.14
CA ALA A 105 0.77 3.80 -15.31
C ALA A 105 1.75 4.48 -16.28
N SER A 106 2.71 5.24 -15.73
CA SER A 106 3.78 5.86 -16.52
C SER A 106 4.70 4.83 -17.18
N ALA A 107 5.06 3.75 -16.47
CA ALA A 107 5.86 2.67 -16.99
C ALA A 107 5.15 1.92 -18.13
N ILE A 108 3.85 1.67 -18.01
CA ILE A 108 3.02 1.09 -19.07
C ILE A 108 3.01 1.99 -20.29
N ALA A 109 2.72 3.29 -20.12
CA ALA A 109 2.69 4.26 -21.22
C ALA A 109 4.03 4.40 -21.95
N ALA A 110 5.15 4.38 -21.23
CA ALA A 110 6.48 4.41 -21.82
C ALA A 110 6.80 3.12 -22.59
N SER A 111 6.51 1.97 -22.01
CA SER A 111 6.86 0.67 -22.59
C SER A 111 5.99 0.22 -23.76
N LYS A 112 4.79 0.79 -23.95
CA LYS A 112 3.99 0.54 -25.16
C LYS A 112 4.67 1.09 -26.41
N ASN A 113 5.35 2.25 -26.29
CA ASN A 113 6.07 2.91 -27.40
C ASN A 113 7.52 2.43 -27.53
N LYS A 114 8.15 2.06 -26.41
CA LYS A 114 9.53 1.59 -26.33
C LYS A 114 9.61 0.33 -25.44
N PRO A 115 9.33 -0.85 -25.99
CA PRO A 115 9.33 -2.10 -25.20
C PRO A 115 10.67 -2.41 -24.54
N GLU A 116 11.78 -1.97 -25.10
CA GLU A 116 13.14 -2.20 -24.60
C GLU A 116 13.45 -1.49 -23.27
N ILE A 117 12.72 -0.42 -22.93
CA ILE A 117 12.91 0.30 -21.65
C ILE A 117 11.99 -0.19 -20.54
N PHE A 118 11.22 -1.25 -20.75
CA PHE A 118 10.23 -1.73 -19.79
C PHE A 118 10.80 -1.90 -18.37
N GLY A 119 11.92 -2.59 -18.22
CA GLY A 119 12.55 -2.81 -16.91
C GLY A 119 12.97 -1.51 -16.22
N LEU A 120 13.54 -0.57 -16.97
CA LEU A 120 13.96 0.73 -16.44
C LEU A 120 12.75 1.60 -16.09
N ALA A 121 11.70 1.54 -16.87
CA ALA A 121 10.47 2.29 -16.63
C ALA A 121 9.75 1.87 -15.34
N LEU A 122 9.97 0.63 -14.85
CA LEU A 122 9.43 0.12 -13.58
C LEU A 122 10.22 0.57 -12.34
N ALA A 123 11.46 1.01 -12.49
CA ALA A 123 12.31 1.38 -11.35
C ALA A 123 11.66 2.41 -10.41
N PRO A 124 10.98 3.48 -10.88
CA PRO A 124 10.27 4.40 -9.99
C PRO A 124 9.18 3.72 -9.15
N ALA A 125 8.45 2.77 -9.70
CA ALA A 125 7.42 2.04 -8.96
C ALA A 125 8.02 1.18 -7.84
N ALA A 126 9.15 0.52 -8.10
CA ALA A 126 9.88 -0.26 -7.11
C ALA A 126 10.47 0.62 -5.99
N ILE A 127 10.98 1.82 -6.34
CA ILE A 127 11.48 2.78 -5.35
C ILE A 127 10.33 3.26 -4.45
N VAL A 128 9.17 3.58 -5.02
CA VAL A 128 7.98 3.98 -4.25
C VAL A 128 7.55 2.85 -3.31
N GLU A 129 7.57 1.59 -3.73
CA GLU A 129 7.27 0.45 -2.86
C GLU A 129 8.24 0.34 -1.68
N GLY A 130 9.51 0.68 -1.87
CA GLY A 130 10.50 0.70 -0.79
C GLY A 130 10.06 1.53 0.42
N PHE A 131 9.33 2.63 0.21
CA PHE A 131 8.79 3.44 1.32
C PHE A 131 7.67 2.71 2.08
N ALA A 132 6.85 1.89 1.41
CA ALA A 132 5.89 1.02 2.11
C ALA A 132 6.60 -0.03 2.96
N VAL A 133 7.67 -0.63 2.43
CA VAL A 133 8.47 -1.61 3.17
C VAL A 133 9.09 -0.99 4.42
N PHE A 134 9.63 0.22 4.34
CA PHE A 134 10.14 0.92 5.52
C PHE A 134 9.02 1.19 6.54
N ALA A 135 7.88 1.73 6.11
CA ALA A 135 6.75 1.98 7.00
C ALA A 135 6.27 0.69 7.67
N PHE A 136 6.20 -0.40 6.91
CA PHE A 136 5.85 -1.74 7.37
C PHE A 136 6.82 -2.25 8.45
N VAL A 137 8.13 -2.27 8.17
CA VAL A 137 9.14 -2.79 9.09
C VAL A 137 9.15 -2.00 10.41
N PHE A 138 9.14 -0.67 10.34
CA PHE A 138 9.14 0.15 11.55
C PHE A 138 7.84 0.02 12.34
N ALA A 139 6.70 -0.17 11.69
CA ALA A 139 5.45 -0.45 12.39
C ALA A 139 5.51 -1.78 13.16
N LEU A 140 6.11 -2.83 12.60
CA LEU A 140 6.31 -4.11 13.30
C LEU A 140 7.22 -3.96 14.53
N VAL A 141 8.31 -3.20 14.40
CA VAL A 141 9.22 -2.93 15.53
C VAL A 141 8.48 -2.18 16.64
N LEU A 142 7.73 -1.14 16.30
CA LEU A 142 6.95 -0.37 17.29
C LEU A 142 5.82 -1.19 17.91
N ALA A 143 5.14 -2.04 17.13
CA ALA A 143 4.10 -2.93 17.64
C ALA A 143 4.62 -3.86 18.75
N GLY A 144 5.89 -4.30 18.66
CA GLY A 144 6.54 -5.11 19.67
C GLY A 144 6.82 -4.39 21.00
N SER A 145 6.82 -3.06 21.02
CA SER A 145 7.04 -2.25 22.23
C SER A 145 5.75 -1.79 22.93
N ILE A 146 4.57 -2.06 22.34
CA ILE A 146 3.29 -1.74 22.97
C ILE A 146 2.99 -2.73 24.09
N PRO A 147 2.56 -2.27 25.29
CA PRO A 147 2.12 -3.16 26.38
C PRO A 147 1.03 -4.15 25.92
N ALA A 148 1.06 -5.34 26.52
CA ALA A 148 0.07 -6.39 26.27
C ALA A 148 -1.33 -6.00 26.74
#